data_ef6cd189b3233fc24e66019acfc56a45
#
_entry.id   ef6cd189b3233fc24e66019acfc56a45
#
_cell.length_a   1.000
_cell.length_b   1.000
_cell.length_c   1.000
_cell.angle_alpha   90.00
_cell.angle_beta   90.00
_cell.angle_gamma   90.00
#
_symmetry.space_group_name_H-M   'P 1'
#
loop_
_entity.id
_entity.type
_entity.pdbx_description
1 polymer ?
#
loop_
_entity_poly.entity_id
_entity_poly.type
_entity_poly.pdbx_seq_one_letter_code
_entity_poly.pdbx_strand_id
1 'polypeptide(L)'
;MLSFALLAIAAVQPIDRTPEQARGVVQRYYAAIERGDYCSAYRLWSGKGQASGQSYAAFTRGFARTAHTRVVAGAPIDGEGAAGSVFITVPVRVYATLKNGRHQRFAGQYILRRVNDVDGATREQLSWHLTSATLRPVG
;
A
#
# COMPACT_ATOMS: atom_id res chain seq x y z
N MET A 1 9.37 -50.11 5.17
CA MET A 1 8.92 -48.79 5.65
C MET A 1 8.50 -47.96 4.45
N LEU A 2 7.23 -47.66 4.37
CA LEU A 2 6.68 -46.78 3.34
C LEU A 2 6.75 -45.35 3.87
N SER A 3 7.63 -44.51 3.28
CA SER A 3 7.62 -43.08 3.54
C SER A 3 6.50 -42.44 2.73
N PHE A 4 5.44 -42.04 3.41
CA PHE A 4 4.43 -41.16 2.80
C PHE A 4 5.00 -39.76 2.73
N ALA A 5 5.39 -39.33 1.53
CA ALA A 5 5.65 -37.91 1.29
C ALA A 5 4.29 -37.17 1.30
N LEU A 6 4.02 -36.42 2.36
CA LEU A 6 2.90 -35.50 2.36
C LEU A 6 3.20 -34.41 1.33
N LEU A 7 2.53 -34.49 0.18
CA LEU A 7 2.49 -33.36 -0.75
C LEU A 7 1.63 -32.28 -0.09
N ALA A 8 2.28 -31.26 0.43
CA ALA A 8 1.58 -30.06 0.86
C ALA A 8 1.10 -29.34 -0.39
N ILE A 9 -0.19 -29.45 -0.69
CA ILE A 9 -0.83 -28.63 -1.73
C ILE A 9 -0.90 -27.23 -1.15
N ALA A 10 -0.11 -26.32 -1.67
CA ALA A 10 -0.21 -24.91 -1.32
C ALA A 10 -1.60 -24.39 -1.79
N ALA A 11 -2.48 -24.14 -0.84
CA ALA A 11 -3.77 -23.53 -1.14
C ALA A 11 -3.55 -22.13 -1.66
N VAL A 12 -4.12 -21.81 -2.85
CA VAL A 12 -4.14 -20.45 -3.36
C VAL A 12 -5.03 -19.63 -2.43
N GLN A 13 -4.44 -18.61 -1.77
CA GLN A 13 -5.18 -17.71 -0.92
C GLN A 13 -6.19 -16.94 -1.75
N PRO A 14 -7.48 -16.87 -1.34
CA PRO A 14 -8.43 -16.02 -2.02
C PRO A 14 -7.98 -14.56 -1.96
N ILE A 15 -8.26 -13.80 -3.03
CA ILE A 15 -7.99 -12.37 -3.05
C ILE A 15 -8.96 -11.69 -2.10
N ASP A 16 -8.43 -11.04 -1.10
CA ASP A 16 -9.24 -10.28 -0.18
C ASP A 16 -9.48 -8.87 -0.76
N ARG A 17 -10.74 -8.52 -0.92
CA ARG A 17 -11.19 -7.27 -1.53
C ARG A 17 -11.93 -6.39 -0.53
N THR A 18 -11.82 -6.71 0.73
CA THR A 18 -12.50 -5.97 1.79
C THR A 18 -11.87 -4.58 2.00
N PRO A 19 -12.60 -3.63 2.56
CA PRO A 19 -12.05 -2.35 2.99
C PRO A 19 -10.86 -2.50 3.93
N GLU A 20 -10.88 -3.48 4.82
CA GLU A 20 -9.76 -3.75 5.75
C GLU A 20 -8.48 -4.15 5.02
N GLN A 21 -8.58 -4.80 3.87
CA GLN A 21 -7.40 -5.08 3.05
C GLN A 21 -6.81 -3.84 2.42
N ALA A 22 -7.62 -2.87 2.04
CA ALA A 22 -7.13 -1.57 1.58
C ALA A 22 -6.34 -0.86 2.69
N ARG A 23 -6.88 -0.86 3.91
CA ARG A 23 -6.16 -0.36 5.08
C ARG A 23 -4.83 -1.10 5.29
N GLY A 24 -4.85 -2.42 5.16
CA GLY A 24 -3.65 -3.28 5.26
C GLY A 24 -2.59 -2.94 4.21
N VAL A 25 -2.98 -2.54 3.01
CA VAL A 25 -2.03 -2.08 1.97
C VAL A 25 -1.26 -0.85 2.44
N VAL A 26 -1.96 0.13 3.02
CA VAL A 26 -1.31 1.33 3.57
C VAL A 26 -0.34 0.96 4.70
N GLN A 27 -0.74 0.06 5.58
CA GLN A 27 0.11 -0.41 6.67
C GLN A 27 1.36 -1.13 6.14
N ARG A 28 1.21 -2.02 5.15
CA ARG A 28 2.34 -2.71 4.51
C ARG A 28 3.26 -1.76 3.76
N TYR A 29 2.70 -0.72 3.17
CA TYR A 29 3.46 0.31 2.49
C TYR A 29 4.48 0.97 3.43
N TYR A 30 4.01 1.44 4.57
CA TYR A 30 4.89 2.07 5.55
C TYR A 30 5.81 1.07 6.24
N ALA A 31 5.38 -0.14 6.46
CA ALA A 31 6.25 -1.20 6.99
C ALA A 31 7.40 -1.51 6.02
N ALA A 32 7.13 -1.53 4.71
CA ALA A 32 8.16 -1.72 3.70
C ALA A 32 9.16 -0.55 3.68
N ILE A 33 8.69 0.67 3.77
CA ILE A 33 9.55 1.86 3.87
C ILE A 33 10.42 1.78 5.11
N GLU A 34 9.85 1.43 6.26
CA GLU A 34 10.58 1.34 7.54
C GLU A 34 11.72 0.33 7.49
N ARG A 35 11.53 -0.80 6.84
CA ARG A 35 12.62 -1.80 6.69
C ARG A 35 13.54 -1.54 5.50
N GLY A 36 13.36 -0.43 4.77
CA GLY A 36 14.18 -0.09 3.61
C GLY A 36 13.87 -0.87 2.35
N ASP A 37 12.75 -1.58 2.32
CA ASP A 37 12.29 -2.32 1.13
C ASP A 37 11.46 -1.41 0.21
N TYR A 38 12.15 -0.48 -0.42
CA TYR A 38 11.49 0.51 -1.28
C TYR A 38 10.90 -0.10 -2.54
N CYS A 39 11.44 -1.21 -3.01
CA CYS A 39 10.90 -1.91 -4.16
C CYS A 39 9.50 -2.43 -3.88
N SER A 40 9.30 -3.10 -2.75
CA SER A 40 7.97 -3.58 -2.32
C SER A 40 7.01 -2.42 -2.09
N ALA A 41 7.47 -1.34 -1.45
CA ALA A 41 6.66 -0.14 -1.23
C ALA A 41 6.21 0.48 -2.55
N TYR A 42 7.13 0.67 -3.48
CA TYR A 42 6.85 1.28 -4.77
C TYR A 42 5.82 0.48 -5.59
N ARG A 43 5.89 -0.83 -5.53
CA ARG A 43 4.95 -1.72 -6.24
C ARG A 43 3.54 -1.73 -5.68
N LEU A 44 3.33 -1.22 -4.49
CA LEU A 44 1.98 -1.06 -3.94
C LEU A 44 1.21 0.09 -4.58
N TRP A 45 1.88 0.96 -5.33
CA TRP A 45 1.25 1.94 -6.19
C TRP A 45 0.79 1.29 -7.49
N SER A 46 -0.39 1.68 -7.99
CA SER A 46 -0.95 1.21 -9.25
C SER A 46 0.02 1.44 -10.41
N GLY A 47 -0.05 0.55 -11.42
CA GLY A 47 0.81 0.66 -12.58
C GLY A 47 2.28 0.39 -12.27
N LYS A 48 2.56 -0.53 -11.35
CA LYS A 48 3.93 -0.90 -10.95
C LYS A 48 4.73 0.30 -10.43
N GLY A 49 4.06 1.17 -9.69
CA GLY A 49 4.67 2.36 -9.11
C GLY A 49 4.34 3.67 -9.83
N GLN A 50 3.83 3.62 -11.06
CA GLN A 50 3.58 4.83 -11.87
C GLN A 50 2.61 5.80 -11.21
N ALA A 51 1.60 5.29 -10.51
CA ALA A 51 0.60 6.13 -9.85
C ALA A 51 1.19 7.00 -8.73
N SER A 52 2.40 6.71 -8.25
CA SER A 52 3.11 7.56 -7.30
C SER A 52 3.50 8.92 -7.90
N GLY A 53 3.49 9.04 -9.22
CA GLY A 53 3.95 10.23 -9.93
C GLY A 53 5.47 10.38 -9.96
N GLN A 54 6.20 9.36 -9.51
CA GLN A 54 7.66 9.40 -9.41
C GLN A 54 8.29 8.19 -10.10
N SER A 55 9.50 8.36 -10.63
CA SER A 55 10.34 7.22 -10.97
C SER A 55 10.75 6.48 -9.69
N TYR A 56 11.17 5.23 -9.84
CA TYR A 56 11.68 4.47 -8.69
C TYR A 56 12.87 5.17 -8.01
N ALA A 57 13.78 5.73 -8.81
CA ALA A 57 14.92 6.46 -8.28
C ALA A 57 14.51 7.72 -7.49
N ALA A 58 13.54 8.49 -8.00
CA ALA A 58 13.02 9.65 -7.28
C ALA A 58 12.28 9.25 -6.01
N PHE A 59 11.51 8.16 -6.07
CA PHE A 59 10.81 7.60 -4.92
C PHE A 59 11.79 7.24 -3.80
N THR A 60 12.86 6.51 -4.10
CA THR A 60 13.86 6.13 -3.10
C THR A 60 14.61 7.35 -2.54
N ARG A 61 14.95 8.32 -3.39
CA ARG A 61 15.61 9.55 -2.94
C ARG A 61 14.76 10.34 -1.95
N GLY A 62 13.44 10.26 -2.07
CA GLY A 62 12.52 10.92 -1.15
C GLY A 62 12.69 10.48 0.30
N PHE A 63 13.23 9.30 0.55
CA PHE A 63 13.45 8.75 1.89
C PHE A 63 14.91 8.81 2.34
N ALA A 64 15.80 9.43 1.55
CA ALA A 64 17.24 9.43 1.85
C ALA A 64 17.60 10.05 3.20
N ARG A 65 16.80 10.99 3.69
CA ARG A 65 17.00 11.66 4.99
C ARG A 65 16.14 11.09 6.10
N THR A 66 15.31 10.10 5.82
CA THR A 66 14.37 9.52 6.77
C THR A 66 15.01 8.32 7.46
N ALA A 67 15.03 8.33 8.79
CA ALA A 67 15.51 7.22 9.59
C ALA A 67 14.39 6.24 9.93
N HIS A 68 13.21 6.77 10.30
CA HIS A 68 12.06 5.96 10.72
C HIS A 68 10.77 6.53 10.21
N THR A 69 9.81 5.63 9.91
CA THR A 69 8.44 6.00 9.58
C THR A 69 7.47 5.09 10.32
N ARG A 70 6.32 5.65 10.66
CA ARG A 70 5.21 4.93 11.27
C ARG A 70 3.90 5.51 10.77
N VAL A 71 2.92 4.67 10.51
CA VAL A 71 1.59 5.09 10.10
C VAL A 71 0.54 4.61 11.10
N VAL A 72 -0.44 5.48 11.35
CA VAL A 72 -1.69 5.11 11.98
C VAL A 72 -2.76 5.28 10.91
N ALA A 73 -3.30 4.16 10.44
CA ALA A 73 -4.35 4.13 9.43
C ALA A 73 -5.71 4.06 10.12
N GLY A 74 -6.59 4.99 9.75
CA GLY A 74 -7.96 5.03 10.26
C GLY A 74 -8.89 4.09 9.52
N ALA A 75 -10.18 4.13 9.90
CA ALA A 75 -11.21 3.32 9.26
C ALA A 75 -11.36 3.70 7.79
N PRO A 76 -11.39 2.72 6.87
CA PRO A 76 -11.59 3.01 5.46
C PRO A 76 -12.96 3.66 5.22
N ILE A 77 -12.99 4.58 4.27
CA ILE A 77 -14.20 5.28 3.83
C ILE A 77 -14.48 4.87 2.40
N ASP A 78 -15.68 4.33 2.16
CA ASP A 78 -16.07 3.94 0.82
C ASP A 78 -16.06 5.15 -0.13
N GLY A 79 -15.39 4.98 -1.27
CA GLY A 79 -15.38 5.96 -2.34
C GLY A 79 -16.48 5.67 -3.35
N GLU A 80 -16.67 6.61 -4.26
CA GLU A 80 -17.58 6.42 -5.37
C GLU A 80 -17.00 5.41 -6.36
N GLY A 81 -17.81 4.44 -6.79
CA GLY A 81 -17.45 3.53 -7.85
C GLY A 81 -17.51 4.23 -9.21
N ALA A 82 -16.49 4.02 -10.02
CA ALA A 82 -16.52 4.35 -11.43
C ALA A 82 -16.66 3.05 -12.22
N ALA A 83 -17.11 3.13 -13.49
CA ALA A 83 -17.28 1.94 -14.32
C ALA A 83 -16.02 1.07 -14.32
N GLY A 84 -16.12 -0.17 -13.88
CA GLY A 84 -15.03 -1.13 -13.84
C GLY A 84 -14.05 -1.00 -12.70
N SER A 85 -14.19 0.00 -11.82
CA SER A 85 -13.26 0.23 -10.69
C SER A 85 -14.01 0.49 -9.38
N VAL A 86 -13.37 0.11 -8.30
CA VAL A 86 -13.81 0.42 -6.94
C VAL A 86 -12.71 1.24 -6.27
N PHE A 87 -13.10 2.34 -5.64
CA PHE A 87 -12.19 3.22 -4.90
C PHE A 87 -12.52 3.22 -3.43
N ILE A 88 -11.49 3.40 -2.61
CA ILE A 88 -11.65 3.53 -1.16
C ILE A 88 -10.63 4.55 -0.65
N THR A 89 -11.03 5.30 0.37
CA THR A 89 -10.17 6.28 1.03
C THR A 89 -9.75 5.75 2.40
N VAL A 90 -8.47 5.80 2.68
CA VAL A 90 -7.91 5.44 3.99
C VAL A 90 -7.29 6.69 4.61
N PRO A 91 -7.90 7.25 5.67
CA PRO A 91 -7.32 8.36 6.39
C PRO A 91 -6.10 7.91 7.18
N VAL A 92 -5.07 8.75 7.24
CA VAL A 92 -3.81 8.39 7.89
C VAL A 92 -3.23 9.54 8.70
N ARG A 93 -2.45 9.15 9.70
CA ARG A 93 -1.44 9.99 10.35
C ARG A 93 -0.09 9.31 10.17
N VAL A 94 0.88 10.07 9.72
CA VAL A 94 2.23 9.56 9.47
C VAL A 94 3.20 10.28 10.39
N TYR A 95 4.06 9.50 11.02
CA TYR A 95 5.12 9.97 11.90
C TYR A 95 6.45 9.56 11.29
N ALA A 96 7.34 10.52 11.10
CA ALA A 96 8.66 10.28 10.58
C ALA A 96 9.72 10.87 11.50
N THR A 97 10.86 10.22 11.55
CA THR A 97 12.05 10.75 12.20
C THR A 97 13.16 10.84 11.16
N LEU A 98 13.70 12.03 10.98
CA LEU A 98 14.83 12.24 10.08
C LEU A 98 16.13 11.73 10.72
N LYS A 99 17.13 11.48 9.88
CA LYS A 99 18.45 11.02 10.34
C LYS A 99 19.15 12.00 11.29
N ASN A 100 18.79 13.29 11.23
CA ASN A 100 19.28 14.29 12.19
C ASN A 100 18.50 14.33 13.51
N GLY A 101 17.55 13.39 13.71
CA GLY A 101 16.73 13.30 14.90
C GLY A 101 15.45 14.15 14.89
N ARG A 102 15.25 14.95 13.87
CA ARG A 102 14.06 15.81 13.76
C ARG A 102 12.81 14.97 13.52
N HIS A 103 11.74 15.26 14.28
CA HIS A 103 10.44 14.61 14.11
C HIS A 103 9.55 15.37 13.14
N GLN A 104 8.81 14.62 12.34
CA GLN A 104 7.83 15.14 11.41
C GLN A 104 6.50 14.42 11.62
N ARG A 105 5.39 15.15 11.43
CA ARG A 105 4.04 14.60 11.46
C ARG A 105 3.29 15.06 10.23
N PHE A 106 2.53 14.13 9.67
CA PHE A 106 1.65 14.41 8.53
C PHE A 106 0.27 13.83 8.82
N ALA A 107 -0.74 14.48 8.28
CA ALA A 107 -2.10 13.95 8.26
C ALA A 107 -2.66 14.07 6.86
N GLY A 108 -3.51 13.14 6.50
CA GLY A 108 -4.15 13.15 5.20
C GLY A 108 -4.79 11.82 4.88
N GLN A 109 -4.71 11.42 3.63
CA GLN A 109 -5.39 10.22 3.17
C GLN A 109 -4.69 9.60 1.97
N TYR A 110 -4.90 8.32 1.81
CA TYR A 110 -4.59 7.56 0.60
C TYR A 110 -5.89 7.16 -0.08
N ILE A 111 -5.91 7.22 -1.39
CA ILE A 111 -6.98 6.64 -2.20
C ILE A 111 -6.41 5.39 -2.85
N LEU A 112 -7.13 4.28 -2.70
CA LEU A 112 -6.79 3.00 -3.29
C LEU A 112 -7.86 2.61 -4.31
N ARG A 113 -7.44 1.83 -5.27
CA ARG A 113 -8.28 1.33 -6.35
C ARG A 113 -8.04 -0.16 -6.54
N ARG A 114 -9.09 -0.86 -6.89
CA ARG A 114 -9.04 -2.17 -7.52
C ARG A 114 -9.98 -2.22 -8.71
N VAL A 115 -9.72 -3.13 -9.61
CA VAL A 115 -10.66 -3.43 -10.69
C VAL A 115 -11.81 -4.24 -10.11
N ASN A 116 -13.01 -3.98 -10.61
CA ASN A 116 -14.18 -4.78 -10.26
C ASN A 116 -14.05 -6.21 -10.79
N ASP A 117 -14.91 -7.10 -10.28
CA ASP A 117 -14.97 -8.48 -10.72
C ASP A 117 -15.42 -8.55 -12.17
N VAL A 118 -14.45 -8.59 -13.07
CA VAL A 118 -14.66 -8.77 -14.50
C VAL A 118 -13.88 -9.98 -14.99
N ASP A 119 -14.47 -10.69 -15.94
CA ASP A 119 -13.81 -11.85 -16.53
C ASP A 119 -12.47 -11.45 -17.15
N GLY A 120 -11.44 -12.25 -16.88
CA GLY A 120 -10.10 -12.00 -17.40
C GLY A 120 -9.24 -11.02 -16.59
N ALA A 121 -9.75 -10.45 -15.51
CA ALA A 121 -8.94 -9.60 -14.63
C ALA A 121 -7.85 -10.43 -13.92
N THR A 122 -6.64 -9.89 -13.86
CA THR A 122 -5.52 -10.51 -13.16
C THR A 122 -5.65 -10.34 -11.65
N ARG A 123 -4.92 -11.15 -10.87
CA ARG A 123 -4.87 -11.00 -9.41
C ARG A 123 -4.38 -9.61 -9.02
N GLU A 124 -3.39 -9.06 -9.73
CA GLU A 124 -2.88 -7.72 -9.50
C GLU A 124 -3.97 -6.66 -9.70
N GLN A 125 -4.75 -6.76 -10.78
CA GLN A 125 -5.86 -5.84 -11.05
C GLN A 125 -6.96 -5.91 -10.01
N LEU A 126 -7.24 -7.10 -9.47
CA LEU A 126 -8.27 -7.33 -8.45
C LEU A 126 -7.81 -6.92 -7.04
N SER A 127 -6.53 -6.71 -6.83
CA SER A 127 -5.95 -6.32 -5.55
C SER A 127 -5.94 -4.81 -5.38
N TRP A 128 -6.08 -4.36 -4.13
CA TRP A 128 -5.98 -2.94 -3.82
C TRP A 128 -4.57 -2.41 -4.07
N HIS A 129 -4.49 -1.27 -4.77
CA HIS A 129 -3.26 -0.53 -4.99
C HIS A 129 -3.46 0.95 -4.68
N LEU A 130 -2.42 1.61 -4.24
CA LEU A 130 -2.42 3.05 -4.00
C LEU A 130 -2.53 3.78 -5.34
N THR A 131 -3.43 4.77 -5.43
CA THR A 131 -3.59 5.58 -6.64
C THR A 131 -3.25 7.04 -6.42
N SER A 132 -3.52 7.56 -5.23
CA SER A 132 -3.17 8.93 -4.89
C SER A 132 -3.00 9.08 -3.39
N ALA A 133 -2.29 10.13 -2.99
CA ALA A 133 -2.11 10.50 -1.61
C ALA A 133 -2.19 12.02 -1.48
N THR A 134 -2.82 12.45 -0.40
CA THR A 134 -2.80 13.84 0.02
C THR A 134 -2.33 13.86 1.46
N LEU A 135 -1.12 14.35 1.69
CA LEU A 135 -0.53 14.47 3.01
C LEU A 135 -0.11 15.91 3.23
N ARG A 136 -0.39 16.42 4.42
CA ARG A 136 0.02 17.76 4.82
C ARG A 136 0.76 17.70 6.16
N PRO A 137 1.80 18.54 6.35
CA PRO A 137 2.44 18.65 7.65
C PRO A 137 1.45 19.15 8.70
N VAL A 138 1.53 18.60 9.92
CA VAL A 138 0.77 19.05 11.08
C VAL A 138 1.72 19.41 12.19
N GLY A 139 1.44 20.49 12.84
CA GLY A 139 2.28 21.02 13.91
C GLY A 139 2.35 20.17 15.17
#